data_11da6695b65212aaa3c063751c2fff28
#
_entry.id   11da6695b65212aaa3c063751c2fff28
#
_cell.length_a   1.000
_cell.length_b   1.000
_cell.length_c   1.000
_cell.angle_alpha   90.00
_cell.angle_beta   90.00
_cell.angle_gamma   90.00
#
_symmetry.space_group_name_H-M   'P 1'
#
loop_
_entity.id
_entity.type
_entity.pdbx_description
1 polymer ?
#
loop_
_entity_poly.entity_id
_entity_poly.type
_entity_poly.pdbx_seq_one_letter_code
_entity_poly.pdbx_strand_id
1 'polypeptide(L)'
;VISTLHNESSKDYQRLINFDELNRDEFESTFIEIIRNAQEANNILINSESQYKGSEKELLEIATTSWLKGLETFQVSILNLVDQEYTQVLEESIAESISSLSVGDKAYINFLIEINSKSEIENIFLPDFFDIEYTGIESNAYQFAEVIVDKALENKSGLFLKRDISVTGVEFVPESIATTEDGHRVLFDKEVSLQLVIANEGNVEETEVLILILVTNEFGETVFEKRTKLNTIGPFESKSYYTEPLKIEKGIVYEWFILVEEIENEEDFEDNIYSVKAFIPPED
;
A
#
# COMPACT_ATOMS: atom_id res chain seq x y z
N VAL A 1 -0.63 25.46 14.07
CA VAL A 1 -0.19 24.56 12.98
C VAL A 1 0.47 23.30 13.54
N ILE A 2 1.63 23.38 14.24
CA ILE A 2 2.32 22.19 14.77
C ILE A 2 1.39 21.32 15.63
N SER A 3 0.68 21.92 16.60
CA SER A 3 -0.25 21.17 17.44
C SER A 3 -1.44 20.58 16.67
N THR A 4 -1.89 21.22 15.59
CA THR A 4 -2.95 20.70 14.72
C THR A 4 -2.49 19.45 13.99
N LEU A 5 -1.32 19.49 13.35
CA LEU A 5 -0.74 18.35 12.62
C LEU A 5 -0.57 17.12 13.53
N HIS A 6 0.00 17.31 14.71
CA HIS A 6 0.19 16.21 15.66
C HIS A 6 -1.11 15.73 16.32
N ASN A 7 -2.11 16.59 16.51
CA ASN A 7 -3.41 16.15 17.02
C ASN A 7 -4.17 15.26 16.03
N GLU A 8 -4.08 15.54 14.73
CA GLU A 8 -4.64 14.65 13.69
C GLU A 8 -3.85 13.34 13.66
N SER A 9 -2.54 13.42 13.56
CA SER A 9 -1.66 12.23 13.54
C SER A 9 -1.80 11.34 14.76
N SER A 10 -1.97 11.89 15.97
CA SER A 10 -2.11 11.08 17.18
C SER A 10 -3.43 10.30 17.20
N LYS A 11 -4.51 10.87 16.68
CA LYS A 11 -5.80 10.18 16.55
C LYS A 11 -5.76 9.04 15.54
N ASP A 12 -5.13 9.29 14.39
CA ASP A 12 -4.94 8.26 13.37
C ASP A 12 -4.03 7.14 13.87
N TYR A 13 -2.95 7.47 14.56
CA TYR A 13 -2.08 6.49 15.21
C TYR A 13 -2.86 5.62 16.21
N GLN A 14 -3.66 6.23 17.10
CA GLN A 14 -4.47 5.49 18.08
C GLN A 14 -5.50 4.56 17.41
N ARG A 15 -6.03 4.93 16.24
CA ARG A 15 -6.89 4.07 15.43
C ARG A 15 -6.10 2.87 14.86
N LEU A 16 -4.93 3.14 14.29
CA LEU A 16 -4.11 2.11 13.65
C LEU A 16 -3.55 1.06 14.60
N ILE A 17 -3.18 1.42 15.83
CA ILE A 17 -2.64 0.46 16.81
C ILE A 17 -3.68 -0.50 17.40
N ASN A 18 -4.95 -0.33 17.08
CA ASN A 18 -6.00 -1.30 17.40
C ASN A 18 -6.02 -2.45 16.39
N PHE A 19 -5.55 -2.24 15.17
CA PHE A 19 -5.48 -3.20 14.05
C PHE A 19 -6.83 -3.79 13.63
N ASP A 20 -7.95 -3.30 14.18
CA ASP A 20 -9.28 -3.82 13.90
C ASP A 20 -9.66 -3.55 12.43
N GLU A 21 -9.94 -4.62 11.69
CA GLU A 21 -10.38 -4.59 10.28
C GLU A 21 -9.46 -3.82 9.30
N LEU A 22 -8.19 -3.61 9.67
CA LEU A 22 -7.22 -2.92 8.81
C LEU A 22 -6.68 -3.86 7.72
N ASN A 23 -6.61 -3.34 6.51
CA ASN A 23 -5.81 -3.93 5.45
C ASN A 23 -4.47 -3.21 5.30
N ARG A 24 -3.55 -3.83 4.56
CA ARG A 24 -2.19 -3.34 4.35
C ARG A 24 -2.15 -1.94 3.75
N ASP A 25 -2.92 -1.71 2.70
CA ASP A 25 -2.93 -0.43 1.97
C ASP A 25 -3.41 0.72 2.87
N GLU A 26 -4.49 0.52 3.63
CA GLU A 26 -4.99 1.51 4.58
C GLU A 26 -3.97 1.79 5.68
N PHE A 27 -3.30 0.76 6.21
CA PHE A 27 -2.27 0.91 7.22
C PHE A 27 -1.09 1.75 6.69
N GLU A 28 -0.54 1.39 5.53
CA GLU A 28 0.60 2.09 4.95
C GLU A 28 0.27 3.52 4.55
N SER A 29 -0.84 3.73 3.85
CA SER A 29 -1.24 5.08 3.39
C SER A 29 -1.49 6.03 4.55
N THR A 30 -2.15 5.56 5.62
CA THR A 30 -2.37 6.37 6.82
C THR A 30 -1.06 6.66 7.56
N PHE A 31 -0.15 5.68 7.69
CA PHE A 31 1.15 5.92 8.31
C PHE A 31 2.03 6.89 7.53
N ILE A 32 2.02 6.83 6.20
CA ILE A 32 2.71 7.80 5.34
C ILE A 32 2.20 9.22 5.64
N GLU A 33 0.90 9.39 5.82
CA GLU A 33 0.32 10.70 6.15
C GLU A 33 0.70 11.17 7.55
N ILE A 34 0.65 10.29 8.55
CA ILE A 34 1.09 10.57 9.92
C ILE A 34 2.56 11.05 9.94
N ILE A 35 3.45 10.31 9.27
CA ILE A 35 4.88 10.65 9.21
C ILE A 35 5.10 11.95 8.47
N ARG A 36 4.41 12.18 7.35
CA ARG A 36 4.47 13.44 6.60
C ARG A 36 4.09 14.64 7.47
N ASN A 37 3.00 14.53 8.22
CA ASN A 37 2.55 15.57 9.14
C ASN A 37 3.59 15.83 10.26
N ALA A 38 4.19 14.77 10.81
CA ALA A 38 5.23 14.89 11.82
C ALA A 38 6.51 15.55 11.26
N GLN A 39 6.92 15.20 10.04
CA GLN A 39 8.04 15.82 9.33
C GLN A 39 7.77 17.30 9.04
N GLU A 40 6.56 17.63 8.57
CA GLU A 40 6.16 19.02 8.32
C GLU A 40 6.18 19.85 9.63
N ALA A 41 5.63 19.32 10.71
CA ALA A 41 5.64 19.96 12.02
C ALA A 41 7.08 20.24 12.50
N ASN A 42 7.98 19.27 12.38
CA ASN A 42 9.38 19.39 12.73
C ASN A 42 10.11 20.43 11.85
N ASN A 43 9.85 20.42 10.54
CA ASN A 43 10.42 21.39 9.61
C ASN A 43 9.95 22.82 9.90
N ILE A 44 8.67 23.02 10.22
CA ILE A 44 8.14 24.33 10.61
C ILE A 44 8.87 24.85 11.85
N LEU A 45 9.12 23.99 12.83
CA LEU A 45 9.81 24.38 14.06
C LEU A 45 11.27 24.76 13.81
N ILE A 46 12.01 23.92 13.06
CA ILE A 46 13.42 24.16 12.73
C ILE A 46 13.60 25.45 11.94
N ASN A 47 12.72 25.71 10.95
CA ASN A 47 12.81 26.86 10.07
C ASN A 47 12.16 28.12 10.65
N SER A 48 11.43 28.02 11.78
CA SER A 48 10.86 29.17 12.42
C SER A 48 12.00 29.99 13.06
N GLU A 49 12.16 31.25 12.64
CA GLU A 49 12.89 32.27 13.43
C GLU A 49 12.07 32.50 14.70
N SER A 50 12.14 31.57 15.64
CA SER A 50 11.26 31.64 16.80
C SER A 50 11.61 32.83 17.67
N GLN A 51 10.60 33.63 17.97
CA GLN A 51 10.68 34.68 19.00
C GLN A 51 10.88 34.05 20.41
N TYR A 52 10.63 32.74 20.51
CA TYR A 52 10.83 31.94 21.72
C TYR A 52 12.29 31.50 21.80
N LYS A 53 13.05 32.14 22.65
CA LYS A 53 14.40 31.74 23.01
C LYS A 53 14.35 31.26 24.47
N GLY A 54 14.24 29.97 24.67
CA GLY A 54 14.16 29.42 26.01
C GLY A 54 13.90 27.92 26.02
N SER A 55 13.73 27.39 27.21
CA SER A 55 13.42 25.99 27.47
C SER A 55 12.17 25.49 26.76
N GLU A 56 11.20 26.37 26.50
CA GLU A 56 9.96 25.99 25.79
C GLU A 56 10.23 25.53 24.34
N LYS A 57 11.16 26.23 23.66
CA LYS A 57 11.55 25.82 22.31
C LYS A 57 12.24 24.46 22.35
N GLU A 58 13.17 24.28 23.29
CA GLU A 58 13.88 22.99 23.44
C GLU A 58 12.92 21.86 23.77
N LEU A 59 11.92 22.06 24.62
CA LEU A 59 10.91 21.08 24.95
C LEU A 59 10.07 20.71 23.73
N LEU A 60 9.68 21.69 22.92
CA LEU A 60 8.91 21.44 21.70
C LEU A 60 9.76 20.75 20.62
N GLU A 61 11.05 21.07 20.51
CA GLU A 61 12.00 20.39 19.63
C GLU A 61 12.19 18.91 20.04
N ILE A 62 12.33 18.65 21.35
CA ILE A 62 12.40 17.29 21.88
C ILE A 62 11.10 16.52 21.54
N ALA A 63 9.94 17.14 21.75
CA ALA A 63 8.66 16.52 21.48
C ALA A 63 8.53 16.11 20.01
N THR A 64 8.68 17.06 19.07
CA THR A 64 8.50 16.81 17.64
C THR A 64 9.52 15.83 17.08
N THR A 65 10.78 15.92 17.51
CA THR A 65 11.84 15.00 17.06
C THR A 65 11.63 13.58 17.59
N SER A 66 11.22 13.46 18.87
CA SER A 66 10.96 12.15 19.48
C SER A 66 9.73 11.48 18.88
N TRP A 67 8.66 12.23 18.62
CA TRP A 67 7.48 11.72 17.93
C TRP A 67 7.80 11.24 16.53
N LEU A 68 8.49 12.05 15.71
CA LEU A 68 8.88 11.68 14.36
C LEU A 68 9.69 10.37 14.36
N LYS A 69 10.76 10.31 15.20
CA LYS A 69 11.58 9.11 15.32
C LYS A 69 10.77 7.89 15.75
N GLY A 70 9.89 8.06 16.75
CA GLY A 70 9.04 6.99 17.25
C GLY A 70 8.11 6.46 16.15
N LEU A 71 7.44 7.33 15.40
CA LEU A 71 6.53 6.97 14.33
C LEU A 71 7.24 6.24 13.18
N GLU A 72 8.38 6.74 12.72
CA GLU A 72 9.17 6.11 11.66
C GLU A 72 9.64 4.70 12.07
N THR A 73 10.14 4.55 13.30
CA THR A 73 10.59 3.26 13.82
C THR A 73 9.41 2.30 14.00
N PHE A 74 8.26 2.78 14.48
CA PHE A 74 7.07 1.96 14.69
C PHE A 74 6.55 1.36 13.38
N GLN A 75 6.39 2.18 12.34
CA GLN A 75 5.92 1.71 11.03
C GLN A 75 6.78 0.56 10.52
N VAL A 76 8.09 0.78 10.45
CA VAL A 76 9.02 -0.24 9.95
C VAL A 76 8.98 -1.51 10.80
N SER A 77 8.89 -1.38 12.11
CA SER A 77 8.89 -2.53 13.03
C SER A 77 7.61 -3.36 12.92
N ILE A 78 6.44 -2.72 12.78
CA ILE A 78 5.16 -3.43 12.59
C ILE A 78 5.12 -4.14 11.25
N LEU A 79 5.54 -3.50 10.16
CA LEU A 79 5.57 -4.13 8.84
C LEU A 79 6.51 -5.33 8.83
N ASN A 80 7.70 -5.21 9.42
CA ASN A 80 8.61 -6.35 9.57
C ASN A 80 8.02 -7.46 10.45
N LEU A 81 7.27 -7.13 11.51
CA LEU A 81 6.64 -8.12 12.38
C LEU A 81 5.60 -8.96 11.64
N VAL A 82 4.81 -8.34 10.76
CA VAL A 82 3.76 -9.06 10.02
C VAL A 82 4.31 -9.79 8.79
N ASP A 83 5.36 -9.28 8.14
CA ASP A 83 5.94 -9.85 6.92
C ASP A 83 6.97 -10.96 7.20
N GLN A 84 7.56 -10.99 8.40
CA GLN A 84 8.63 -11.92 8.76
C GLN A 84 8.17 -12.88 9.89
N GLU A 85 9.06 -13.79 10.26
CA GLU A 85 8.88 -14.55 11.47
C GLU A 85 9.13 -13.65 12.71
N TYR A 86 8.30 -13.83 13.74
CA TYR A 86 8.46 -13.10 15.00
C TYR A 86 9.85 -13.32 15.59
N THR A 87 10.48 -12.22 16.02
CA THR A 87 11.72 -12.24 16.78
C THR A 87 11.63 -11.26 17.94
N GLN A 88 12.34 -11.57 19.05
CA GLN A 88 12.44 -10.66 20.19
C GLN A 88 13.02 -9.28 19.80
N VAL A 89 13.88 -9.23 18.78
CA VAL A 89 14.45 -7.97 18.27
C VAL A 89 13.37 -7.03 17.70
N LEU A 90 12.35 -7.58 17.04
CA LEU A 90 11.22 -6.79 16.51
C LEU A 90 10.37 -6.22 17.66
N GLU A 91 10.10 -7.00 18.70
CA GLU A 91 9.40 -6.52 19.89
C GLU A 91 10.18 -5.43 20.61
N GLU A 92 11.49 -5.59 20.79
CA GLU A 92 12.38 -4.58 21.36
C GLU A 92 12.37 -3.30 20.53
N SER A 93 12.36 -3.39 19.19
CA SER A 93 12.26 -2.23 18.29
C SER A 93 10.92 -1.49 18.42
N ILE A 94 9.82 -2.23 18.56
CA ILE A 94 8.49 -1.64 18.85
C ILE A 94 8.52 -0.94 20.21
N ALA A 95 9.10 -1.55 21.25
CA ALA A 95 9.24 -0.94 22.58
C ALA A 95 10.09 0.33 22.55
N GLU A 96 11.17 0.37 21.76
CA GLU A 96 11.98 1.58 21.56
C GLU A 96 11.20 2.70 20.86
N SER A 97 10.37 2.35 19.87
CA SER A 97 9.51 3.33 19.19
C SER A 97 8.50 3.95 20.16
N ILE A 98 7.82 3.14 20.96
CA ILE A 98 6.87 3.55 22.00
C ILE A 98 7.56 4.41 23.06
N SER A 99 8.78 4.04 23.45
CA SER A 99 9.57 4.83 24.38
C SER A 99 9.88 6.23 23.81
N SER A 100 10.21 6.31 22.51
CA SER A 100 10.45 7.58 21.83
C SER A 100 9.18 8.44 21.77
N LEU A 101 8.03 7.84 21.47
CA LEU A 101 6.73 8.54 21.49
C LEU A 101 6.41 9.07 22.90
N SER A 102 6.61 8.25 23.94
CA SER A 102 6.40 8.66 25.34
C SER A 102 7.33 9.80 25.80
N VAL A 103 8.56 9.84 25.29
CA VAL A 103 9.46 10.99 25.53
C VAL A 103 8.88 12.25 24.89
N GLY A 104 8.35 12.15 23.68
CA GLY A 104 7.68 13.26 23.01
C GLY A 104 6.46 13.75 23.78
N ASP A 105 5.59 12.85 24.25
CA ASP A 105 4.40 13.18 25.05
C ASP A 105 4.79 13.95 26.31
N LYS A 106 5.78 13.46 27.07
CA LYS A 106 6.27 14.13 28.27
C LYS A 106 6.88 15.50 28.00
N ALA A 107 7.66 15.63 26.93
CA ALA A 107 8.27 16.90 26.55
C ALA A 107 7.19 17.93 26.17
N TYR A 108 6.16 17.51 25.44
CA TYR A 108 5.07 18.39 25.06
C TYR A 108 4.22 18.86 26.23
N ILE A 109 3.93 17.98 27.18
CA ILE A 109 3.21 18.36 28.41
C ILE A 109 4.03 19.38 29.20
N ASN A 110 5.33 19.17 29.36
CA ASN A 110 6.19 20.12 30.04
C ASN A 110 6.25 21.47 29.28
N PHE A 111 6.26 21.44 27.94
CA PHE A 111 6.11 22.64 27.12
C PHE A 111 4.81 23.41 27.46
N LEU A 112 3.66 22.70 27.50
CA LEU A 112 2.38 23.32 27.84
C LEU A 112 2.37 23.94 29.24
N ILE A 113 2.93 23.24 30.22
CA ILE A 113 3.03 23.74 31.60
C ILE A 113 3.87 25.03 31.64
N GLU A 114 5.01 25.01 30.96
CA GLU A 114 5.94 26.15 30.99
C GLU A 114 5.39 27.40 30.28
N ILE A 115 4.77 27.17 29.09
CA ILE A 115 4.20 28.30 28.32
C ILE A 115 2.97 28.90 29.01
N ASN A 116 2.13 28.09 29.67
CA ASN A 116 0.99 28.55 30.43
C ASN A 116 1.46 29.39 31.66
N SER A 117 2.47 28.92 32.38
CA SER A 117 3.03 29.64 33.52
C SER A 117 3.61 30.99 33.10
N LYS A 118 4.29 31.07 31.96
CA LYS A 118 4.81 32.33 31.40
C LYS A 118 3.69 33.27 30.97
N SER A 119 2.66 32.75 30.32
CA SER A 119 1.49 33.50 29.89
C SER A 119 0.82 34.22 31.07
N GLU A 120 0.66 33.53 32.20
CA GLU A 120 0.10 34.09 33.42
C GLU A 120 0.97 35.21 33.98
N ILE A 121 2.31 35.01 34.03
CA ILE A 121 3.26 35.98 34.58
C ILE A 121 3.36 37.23 33.69
N GLU A 122 3.44 37.06 32.39
CA GLU A 122 3.68 38.13 31.42
C GLU A 122 2.37 38.72 30.87
N ASN A 123 1.20 38.17 31.26
CA ASN A 123 -0.13 38.54 30.78
C ASN A 123 -0.25 38.52 29.24
N ILE A 124 0.30 37.45 28.62
CA ILE A 124 0.29 37.24 27.19
C ILE A 124 -0.88 36.32 26.85
N PHE A 125 -1.65 36.65 25.80
CA PHE A 125 -2.68 35.76 25.28
C PHE A 125 -2.03 34.64 24.44
N LEU A 126 -2.29 33.37 24.83
CA LEU A 126 -1.86 32.20 24.08
C LEU A 126 -2.99 31.69 23.20
N PRO A 127 -2.66 31.14 22.02
CA PRO A 127 -3.64 30.35 21.26
C PRO A 127 -3.98 29.06 22.00
N ASP A 128 -5.15 28.50 21.68
CA ASP A 128 -5.51 27.16 22.16
C ASP A 128 -4.56 26.11 21.59
N PHE A 129 -3.97 25.31 22.46
CA PHE A 129 -3.18 24.15 22.10
C PHE A 129 -4.02 22.87 22.25
N PHE A 130 -3.82 21.92 21.34
CA PHE A 130 -4.44 20.60 21.46
C PHE A 130 -3.73 19.76 22.52
N ASP A 131 -4.48 18.86 23.12
CA ASP A 131 -3.95 17.82 23.98
C ASP A 131 -3.48 16.67 23.08
N ILE A 132 -2.17 16.44 23.00
CA ILE A 132 -1.56 15.49 22.09
C ILE A 132 -0.90 14.39 22.91
N GLU A 133 -1.30 13.16 22.64
CA GLU A 133 -0.79 11.99 23.30
C GLU A 133 -0.76 10.80 22.33
N TYR A 134 0.42 10.21 22.13
CA TYR A 134 0.58 9.00 21.31
C TYR A 134 0.52 7.73 22.14
N THR A 135 1.08 7.72 23.36
CA THR A 135 1.25 6.47 24.14
C THR A 135 0.66 6.50 25.54
N GLY A 136 0.32 7.67 26.05
CA GLY A 136 0.02 7.84 27.47
C GLY A 136 1.27 7.92 28.37
N ILE A 137 1.22 8.82 29.35
CA ILE A 137 2.37 9.21 30.17
C ILE A 137 2.87 8.10 31.09
N GLU A 138 2.00 7.20 31.50
CA GLU A 138 2.28 6.18 32.51
C GLU A 138 2.55 4.77 31.92
N SER A 139 2.54 4.62 30.60
CA SER A 139 2.69 3.32 29.97
C SER A 139 4.13 2.79 30.11
N ASN A 140 4.26 1.55 30.59
CA ASN A 140 5.48 0.80 30.43
C ASN A 140 5.63 0.43 28.96
N ALA A 141 6.63 0.96 28.27
CA ALA A 141 6.83 0.77 26.83
C ALA A 141 6.88 -0.72 26.43
N TYR A 142 7.51 -1.57 27.23
CA TYR A 142 7.57 -3.01 26.95
C TYR A 142 6.20 -3.70 27.09
N GLN A 143 5.42 -3.41 28.11
CA GLN A 143 4.08 -3.99 28.26
C GLN A 143 3.13 -3.50 27.16
N PHE A 144 3.27 -2.26 26.74
CA PHE A 144 2.48 -1.72 25.64
C PHE A 144 2.90 -2.33 24.31
N ALA A 145 4.20 -2.54 24.08
CA ALA A 145 4.72 -3.24 22.91
C ALA A 145 4.20 -4.68 22.83
N GLU A 146 4.20 -5.43 23.93
CA GLU A 146 3.65 -6.80 23.97
C GLU A 146 2.18 -6.83 23.51
N VAL A 147 1.35 -5.93 24.02
CA VAL A 147 -0.07 -5.82 23.61
C VAL A 147 -0.21 -5.48 22.11
N ILE A 148 0.64 -4.58 21.59
CA ILE A 148 0.62 -4.21 20.17
C ILE A 148 1.08 -5.38 19.30
N VAL A 149 2.14 -6.09 19.70
CA VAL A 149 2.63 -7.28 19.00
C VAL A 149 1.55 -8.34 18.90
N ASP A 150 0.91 -8.66 20.02
CA ASP A 150 -0.18 -9.64 20.05
C ASP A 150 -1.31 -9.26 19.10
N LYS A 151 -1.78 -8.02 19.15
CA LYS A 151 -2.85 -7.53 18.27
C LYS A 151 -2.43 -7.55 16.79
N ALA A 152 -1.21 -7.12 16.45
CA ALA A 152 -0.72 -7.13 15.08
C ALA A 152 -0.63 -8.57 14.53
N LEU A 153 -0.19 -9.53 15.35
CA LEU A 153 -0.13 -10.94 14.97
C LEU A 153 -1.52 -11.59 14.86
N GLU A 154 -2.48 -11.21 15.70
CA GLU A 154 -3.88 -11.65 15.58
C GLU A 154 -4.51 -11.19 14.27
N ASN A 155 -4.15 -10.00 13.77
CA ASN A 155 -4.65 -9.40 12.53
C ASN A 155 -3.66 -9.54 11.36
N LYS A 156 -2.66 -10.42 11.47
CA LYS A 156 -1.60 -10.61 10.48
C LYS A 156 -2.13 -10.86 9.07
N SER A 157 -3.22 -11.60 8.93
CA SER A 157 -3.79 -11.94 7.61
C SER A 157 -4.26 -10.72 6.80
N GLY A 158 -4.66 -9.63 7.46
CA GLY A 158 -5.04 -8.38 6.79
C GLY A 158 -3.84 -7.48 6.45
N LEU A 159 -2.77 -7.60 7.22
CA LEU A 159 -1.58 -6.74 7.12
C LEU A 159 -0.42 -7.41 6.38
N PHE A 160 -0.40 -8.74 6.27
CA PHE A 160 0.65 -9.48 5.59
C PHE A 160 0.74 -9.04 4.13
N LEU A 161 1.95 -8.81 3.65
CA LEU A 161 2.19 -8.43 2.26
C LEU A 161 1.81 -9.60 1.34
N LYS A 162 0.73 -9.42 0.58
CA LYS A 162 0.32 -10.33 -0.48
C LYS A 162 0.43 -9.60 -1.81
N ARG A 163 1.25 -10.11 -2.70
CA ARG A 163 1.38 -9.62 -4.08
C ARG A 163 0.97 -10.75 -5.01
N ASP A 164 0.04 -10.46 -5.91
CA ASP A 164 -0.59 -11.47 -6.74
C ASP A 164 -1.33 -10.80 -7.91
N ILE A 165 -0.90 -11.07 -9.13
CA ILE A 165 -1.50 -10.55 -10.36
C ILE A 165 -1.94 -11.73 -11.20
N SER A 166 -3.16 -11.71 -11.70
CA SER A 166 -3.74 -12.83 -12.45
C SER A 166 -4.41 -12.39 -13.75
N VAL A 167 -4.52 -13.31 -14.70
CA VAL A 167 -5.37 -13.17 -15.89
C VAL A 167 -6.71 -13.83 -15.61
N THR A 168 -7.68 -13.06 -15.10
CA THR A 168 -8.98 -13.59 -14.67
C THR A 168 -10.02 -13.74 -15.80
N GLY A 169 -9.79 -13.15 -16.96
CA GLY A 169 -10.71 -13.23 -18.09
C GLY A 169 -10.06 -12.91 -19.42
N VAL A 170 -10.42 -13.71 -20.43
CA VAL A 170 -10.04 -13.47 -21.82
C VAL A 170 -11.25 -13.73 -22.72
N GLU A 171 -11.70 -12.70 -23.40
CA GLU A 171 -12.85 -12.77 -24.30
C GLU A 171 -12.49 -12.24 -25.69
N PHE A 172 -13.05 -12.85 -26.72
CA PHE A 172 -12.92 -12.38 -28.09
C PHE A 172 -13.92 -11.26 -28.38
N VAL A 173 -13.51 -10.30 -29.18
CA VAL A 173 -14.36 -9.20 -29.66
C VAL A 173 -14.24 -9.11 -31.19
N PRO A 174 -15.27 -9.47 -31.96
CA PRO A 174 -16.58 -10.00 -31.53
C PRO A 174 -16.50 -11.33 -30.79
N GLU A 175 -17.48 -11.59 -29.95
CA GLU A 175 -17.59 -12.80 -29.14
C GLU A 175 -17.57 -14.08 -29.98
N SER A 176 -16.95 -15.16 -29.50
CA SER A 176 -16.95 -16.46 -30.16
C SER A 176 -18.35 -17.05 -30.18
N ILE A 177 -18.72 -17.67 -31.31
CA ILE A 177 -20.07 -18.23 -31.51
C ILE A 177 -20.25 -19.63 -30.94
N ALA A 178 -19.15 -20.34 -30.70
CA ALA A 178 -19.15 -21.67 -30.12
C ALA A 178 -17.77 -22.02 -29.53
N THR A 179 -17.75 -23.16 -28.82
CA THR A 179 -16.50 -23.80 -28.39
C THR A 179 -16.57 -25.28 -28.87
N THR A 180 -15.50 -25.77 -29.48
CA THR A 180 -15.41 -27.17 -29.92
C THR A 180 -15.22 -28.12 -28.73
N GLU A 181 -15.32 -29.43 -28.96
CA GLU A 181 -15.04 -30.46 -27.95
C GLU A 181 -13.59 -30.38 -27.43
N ASP A 182 -12.64 -29.97 -28.29
CA ASP A 182 -11.23 -29.76 -27.94
C ASP A 182 -10.94 -28.40 -27.26
N GLY A 183 -11.99 -27.61 -26.95
CA GLY A 183 -11.88 -26.32 -26.29
C GLY A 183 -11.51 -25.15 -27.20
N HIS A 184 -11.41 -25.35 -28.53
CA HIS A 184 -11.12 -24.25 -29.45
C HIS A 184 -12.34 -23.33 -29.62
N ARG A 185 -12.10 -22.00 -29.60
CA ARG A 185 -13.15 -21.01 -29.87
C ARG A 185 -13.44 -20.88 -31.35
N VAL A 186 -14.68 -20.88 -31.70
CA VAL A 186 -15.13 -20.69 -33.10
C VAL A 186 -15.51 -19.24 -33.31
N LEU A 187 -14.80 -18.57 -34.21
CA LEU A 187 -15.01 -17.18 -34.56
C LEU A 187 -15.74 -17.06 -35.89
N PHE A 188 -16.34 -15.91 -36.15
CA PHE A 188 -17.03 -15.65 -37.44
C PHE A 188 -16.48 -14.44 -38.17
N ASP A 189 -15.82 -13.51 -37.48
CA ASP A 189 -15.23 -12.31 -38.06
C ASP A 189 -13.74 -12.50 -38.34
N LYS A 190 -13.27 -11.88 -39.42
CA LYS A 190 -11.86 -11.90 -39.82
C LYS A 190 -11.01 -10.89 -39.04
N GLU A 191 -11.62 -9.88 -38.40
CA GLU A 191 -10.96 -8.91 -37.55
C GLU A 191 -11.39 -9.17 -36.11
N VAL A 192 -10.44 -9.59 -35.27
CA VAL A 192 -10.70 -10.06 -33.91
C VAL A 192 -9.76 -9.35 -32.93
N SER A 193 -10.31 -8.81 -31.88
CA SER A 193 -9.57 -8.31 -30.72
C SER A 193 -9.76 -9.24 -29.52
N LEU A 194 -8.91 -9.11 -28.53
CA LEU A 194 -9.15 -9.69 -27.19
C LEU A 194 -9.49 -8.59 -26.20
N GLN A 195 -10.43 -8.87 -25.34
CA GLN A 195 -10.60 -8.20 -24.05
C GLN A 195 -9.93 -9.07 -22.99
N LEU A 196 -8.94 -8.54 -22.32
CA LEU A 196 -8.26 -9.18 -21.21
C LEU A 196 -8.73 -8.51 -19.92
N VAL A 197 -8.95 -9.31 -18.88
CA VAL A 197 -9.20 -8.83 -17.53
C VAL A 197 -8.02 -9.27 -16.67
N ILE A 198 -7.28 -8.28 -16.18
CA ILE A 198 -6.15 -8.48 -15.26
C ILE A 198 -6.63 -8.06 -13.89
N ALA A 199 -6.46 -8.91 -12.90
CA ALA A 199 -6.80 -8.65 -11.50
C ALA A 199 -5.53 -8.54 -10.66
N ASN A 200 -5.54 -7.61 -9.73
CA ASN A 200 -4.63 -7.60 -8.60
C ASN A 200 -5.34 -8.30 -7.44
N GLU A 201 -4.96 -9.52 -7.14
CA GLU A 201 -5.50 -10.31 -6.03
C GLU A 201 -4.70 -10.12 -4.73
N GLY A 202 -3.66 -9.29 -4.81
CA GLY A 202 -2.86 -8.84 -3.70
C GLY A 202 -3.48 -7.68 -2.93
N ASN A 203 -2.86 -7.33 -1.82
CA ASN A 203 -3.32 -6.26 -0.92
C ASN A 203 -2.49 -4.98 -0.98
N VAL A 204 -1.69 -4.83 -2.04
CA VAL A 204 -0.94 -3.60 -2.35
C VAL A 204 -1.17 -3.18 -3.80
N GLU A 205 -0.98 -1.89 -4.06
CA GLU A 205 -1.05 -1.35 -5.41
C GLU A 205 0.15 -1.84 -6.23
N GLU A 206 -0.13 -2.36 -7.44
CA GLU A 206 0.89 -2.75 -8.40
C GLU A 206 1.03 -1.70 -9.51
N THR A 207 2.27 -1.42 -9.88
CA THR A 207 2.58 -0.41 -10.89
C THR A 207 3.39 -1.00 -12.03
N GLU A 208 3.19 -0.46 -13.26
CA GLU A 208 3.93 -0.86 -14.45
C GLU A 208 3.83 -2.37 -14.80
N VAL A 209 2.69 -3.00 -14.49
CA VAL A 209 2.43 -4.42 -14.76
C VAL A 209 2.55 -4.70 -16.26
N LEU A 210 3.52 -5.53 -16.64
CA LEU A 210 3.84 -5.82 -18.03
C LEU A 210 3.00 -6.98 -18.57
N ILE A 211 2.45 -6.83 -19.76
CA ILE A 211 1.62 -7.82 -20.43
C ILE A 211 2.24 -8.13 -21.80
N LEU A 212 2.54 -9.40 -22.03
CA LEU A 212 2.91 -9.94 -23.33
C LEU A 212 1.70 -10.65 -23.96
N ILE A 213 1.39 -10.31 -25.19
CA ILE A 213 0.38 -10.98 -26.00
C ILE A 213 1.06 -11.52 -27.24
N LEU A 214 1.01 -12.83 -27.44
CA LEU A 214 1.61 -13.53 -28.57
C LEU A 214 0.53 -14.33 -29.27
N VAL A 215 0.44 -14.21 -30.60
CA VAL A 215 -0.45 -15.03 -31.41
C VAL A 215 0.36 -15.81 -32.45
N THR A 216 0.22 -17.11 -32.44
CA THR A 216 0.88 -18.00 -33.40
C THR A 216 -0.16 -18.75 -34.21
N ASN A 217 0.12 -19.05 -35.48
CA ASN A 217 -0.70 -19.94 -36.28
C ASN A 217 -0.29 -21.41 -36.06
N GLU A 218 -1.09 -22.34 -36.58
CA GLU A 218 -0.84 -23.79 -36.47
C GLU A 218 0.48 -24.25 -37.13
N PHE A 219 1.13 -23.41 -37.94
CA PHE A 219 2.45 -23.65 -38.54
C PHE A 219 3.60 -23.18 -37.67
N GLY A 220 3.31 -22.60 -36.50
CA GLY A 220 4.30 -22.06 -35.56
C GLY A 220 4.83 -20.68 -35.94
N GLU A 221 4.16 -19.98 -36.86
CA GLU A 221 4.53 -18.61 -37.24
C GLU A 221 3.85 -17.61 -36.30
N THR A 222 4.63 -16.68 -35.77
CA THR A 222 4.13 -15.54 -34.98
C THR A 222 3.46 -14.53 -35.92
N VAL A 223 2.16 -14.33 -35.77
CA VAL A 223 1.37 -13.40 -36.57
C VAL A 223 1.09 -12.09 -35.86
N PHE A 224 1.23 -12.09 -34.52
CA PHE A 224 1.09 -10.90 -33.70
C PHE A 224 1.91 -11.04 -32.42
N GLU A 225 2.61 -9.99 -32.06
CA GLU A 225 3.29 -9.85 -30.79
C GLU A 225 3.13 -8.42 -30.28
N LYS A 226 2.70 -8.26 -29.04
CA LYS A 226 2.59 -6.96 -28.41
C LYS A 226 3.01 -7.06 -26.94
N ARG A 227 3.85 -6.12 -26.55
CA ARG A 227 4.14 -5.83 -25.16
C ARG A 227 3.49 -4.51 -24.78
N THR A 228 2.79 -4.52 -23.70
CA THR A 228 2.11 -3.34 -23.14
C THR A 228 2.23 -3.34 -21.63
N LYS A 229 1.79 -2.26 -20.99
CA LYS A 229 1.76 -2.21 -19.54
C LYS A 229 0.48 -1.54 -19.05
N LEU A 230 0.02 -2.00 -17.89
CA LEU A 230 -0.91 -1.26 -17.04
C LEU A 230 -0.10 -0.36 -16.11
N ASN A 231 -0.45 0.93 -16.06
CA ASN A 231 0.31 1.89 -15.25
C ASN A 231 0.17 1.60 -13.76
N THR A 232 -1.05 1.32 -13.32
CA THR A 232 -1.38 1.10 -11.92
C THR A 232 -2.60 0.20 -11.83
N ILE A 233 -2.63 -0.71 -10.86
CA ILE A 233 -3.80 -1.52 -10.50
C ILE A 233 -3.84 -1.61 -8.98
N GLY A 234 -4.91 -1.08 -8.36
CA GLY A 234 -5.09 -1.04 -6.91
C GLY A 234 -5.31 -2.43 -6.30
N PRO A 235 -5.18 -2.55 -4.97
CA PRO A 235 -5.48 -3.80 -4.26
C PRO A 235 -6.88 -4.29 -4.58
N PHE A 236 -7.02 -5.58 -4.89
CA PHE A 236 -8.30 -6.23 -5.22
C PHE A 236 -9.06 -5.57 -6.39
N GLU A 237 -8.37 -4.77 -7.21
CA GLU A 237 -8.91 -4.15 -8.41
C GLU A 237 -8.71 -5.05 -9.63
N SER A 238 -9.65 -4.98 -10.60
CA SER A 238 -9.48 -5.58 -11.92
C SER A 238 -9.55 -4.53 -13.01
N LYS A 239 -8.68 -4.64 -14.01
CA LYS A 239 -8.64 -3.74 -15.18
C LYS A 239 -8.77 -4.49 -16.47
N SER A 240 -9.59 -3.93 -17.36
CA SER A 240 -9.73 -4.45 -18.71
C SER A 240 -8.73 -3.80 -19.66
N TYR A 241 -8.09 -4.62 -20.49
CA TYR A 241 -7.25 -4.20 -21.59
C TYR A 241 -7.81 -4.76 -22.90
N TYR A 242 -7.85 -3.93 -23.96
CA TYR A 242 -8.30 -4.34 -25.29
C TYR A 242 -7.11 -4.35 -26.25
N THR A 243 -6.94 -5.48 -26.97
CA THR A 243 -5.94 -5.52 -28.05
C THR A 243 -6.39 -4.75 -29.28
N GLU A 244 -5.45 -4.41 -30.12
CA GLU A 244 -5.75 -3.98 -31.49
C GLU A 244 -6.37 -5.16 -32.27
N PRO A 245 -7.27 -4.88 -33.25
CA PRO A 245 -7.82 -5.94 -34.09
C PRO A 245 -6.74 -6.67 -34.87
N LEU A 246 -6.75 -7.98 -34.83
CA LEU A 246 -5.90 -8.87 -35.61
C LEU A 246 -6.73 -9.47 -36.75
N LYS A 247 -6.17 -9.44 -37.96
CA LYS A 247 -6.77 -10.15 -39.11
C LYS A 247 -6.34 -11.62 -39.12
N ILE A 248 -7.30 -12.51 -39.12
CA ILE A 248 -7.11 -13.97 -39.19
C ILE A 248 -7.71 -14.58 -40.46
N GLU A 249 -7.12 -15.66 -40.90
CA GLU A 249 -7.54 -16.38 -42.10
C GLU A 249 -8.50 -17.53 -41.76
N LYS A 250 -9.42 -17.83 -42.67
CA LYS A 250 -10.35 -18.97 -42.53
C LYS A 250 -9.61 -20.28 -42.64
N GLY A 251 -10.01 -21.26 -41.83
CA GLY A 251 -9.47 -22.62 -41.85
C GLY A 251 -8.11 -22.77 -41.18
N ILE A 252 -7.55 -21.71 -40.62
CA ILE A 252 -6.29 -21.71 -39.85
C ILE A 252 -6.61 -21.60 -38.37
N VAL A 253 -5.96 -22.43 -37.54
CA VAL A 253 -6.06 -22.36 -36.08
C VAL A 253 -4.98 -21.42 -35.57
N TYR A 254 -5.37 -20.49 -34.72
CA TYR A 254 -4.46 -19.55 -34.04
C TYR A 254 -4.48 -19.83 -32.55
N GLU A 255 -3.32 -19.76 -31.94
CA GLU A 255 -3.14 -19.81 -30.49
C GLU A 255 -2.78 -18.42 -29.96
N TRP A 256 -3.61 -17.90 -29.06
CA TRP A 256 -3.37 -16.68 -28.31
C TRP A 256 -2.77 -17.08 -26.98
N PHE A 257 -1.55 -16.61 -26.74
CA PHE A 257 -0.84 -16.76 -25.48
C PHE A 257 -0.73 -15.38 -24.82
N ILE A 258 -1.19 -15.29 -23.60
CA ILE A 258 -1.16 -14.10 -22.78
C ILE A 258 -0.30 -14.42 -21.56
N LEU A 259 0.65 -13.54 -21.26
CA LEU A 259 1.51 -13.60 -20.09
C LEU A 259 1.51 -12.24 -19.43
N VAL A 260 1.14 -12.18 -18.16
CA VAL A 260 1.48 -11.09 -17.27
C VAL A 260 2.83 -11.42 -16.67
N GLU A 261 3.82 -10.50 -16.80
CA GLU A 261 5.15 -10.77 -16.26
C GLU A 261 5.10 -10.81 -14.72
N GLU A 262 5.83 -11.75 -14.12
CA GLU A 262 5.95 -11.94 -12.68
C GLU A 262 6.38 -10.64 -11.98
N ILE A 263 5.70 -10.30 -10.91
CA ILE A 263 6.07 -9.20 -10.01
C ILE A 263 6.94 -9.73 -8.86
N GLU A 264 7.72 -8.86 -8.24
CA GLU A 264 8.61 -9.25 -7.16
C GLU A 264 7.83 -9.81 -5.95
N ASN A 265 8.17 -11.01 -5.49
CA ASN A 265 7.52 -11.74 -4.39
C ASN A 265 6.04 -12.07 -4.65
N GLU A 266 5.69 -12.38 -5.87
CA GLU A 266 4.36 -12.87 -6.25
C GLU A 266 4.05 -14.22 -5.61
N GLU A 267 2.81 -14.42 -5.15
CA GLU A 267 2.40 -15.62 -4.44
C GLU A 267 2.10 -16.78 -5.40
N ASP A 268 1.42 -16.50 -6.51
CA ASP A 268 1.09 -17.48 -7.55
C ASP A 268 1.37 -16.93 -8.95
N PHE A 269 2.28 -17.54 -9.66
CA PHE A 269 2.62 -17.17 -11.04
C PHE A 269 1.90 -18.03 -12.09
N GLU A 270 1.26 -19.13 -11.69
CA GLU A 270 0.64 -20.05 -12.66
C GLU A 270 -0.59 -19.42 -13.33
N ASP A 271 -1.32 -18.55 -12.65
CA ASP A 271 -2.50 -17.85 -13.13
C ASP A 271 -2.20 -16.55 -13.92
N ASN A 272 -0.94 -16.17 -14.01
CA ASN A 272 -0.44 -15.12 -14.89
C ASN A 272 -0.45 -15.52 -16.37
N ILE A 273 -0.68 -16.78 -16.66
CA ILE A 273 -0.58 -17.33 -18.00
C ILE A 273 -1.95 -17.80 -18.47
N TYR A 274 -2.32 -17.34 -19.64
CA TYR A 274 -3.54 -17.81 -20.32
C TYR A 274 -3.24 -18.19 -21.76
N SER A 275 -3.74 -19.33 -22.21
CA SER A 275 -3.67 -19.77 -23.62
C SER A 275 -5.03 -20.21 -24.12
N VAL A 276 -5.39 -19.77 -25.32
CA VAL A 276 -6.63 -20.17 -25.98
C VAL A 276 -6.43 -20.33 -27.48
N LYS A 277 -7.00 -21.39 -28.06
CA LYS A 277 -7.01 -21.62 -29.51
C LYS A 277 -8.33 -21.17 -30.09
N ALA A 278 -8.27 -20.50 -31.24
CA ALA A 278 -9.45 -20.10 -31.97
C ALA A 278 -9.24 -20.14 -33.49
N PHE A 279 -10.31 -20.29 -34.24
CA PHE A 279 -10.29 -20.32 -35.70
C PHE A 279 -11.63 -19.87 -36.28
N ILE A 280 -11.59 -19.47 -37.54
CA ILE A 280 -12.79 -19.29 -38.36
C ILE A 280 -12.97 -20.56 -39.23
N PRO A 281 -14.15 -21.19 -39.23
CA PRO A 281 -14.38 -22.37 -40.09
C PRO A 281 -14.05 -22.09 -41.56
N PRO A 282 -13.51 -23.08 -42.31
CA PRO A 282 -13.33 -22.94 -43.74
C PRO A 282 -14.67 -22.69 -44.43
N GLU A 283 -14.63 -22.04 -45.59
CA GLU A 283 -15.84 -21.96 -46.44
C GLU A 283 -16.13 -23.33 -47.05
N ASP A 284 -17.41 -23.76 -47.01
CA ASP A 284 -17.89 -24.98 -47.65
C ASP A 284 -17.76 -24.90 -49.21
#